data_68beefdac1d53d7c42a5dca84edfc3c0
#
_entry.id   68beefdac1d53d7c42a5dca84edfc3c0
#
_cell.length_a   1.000
_cell.length_b   1.000
_cell.length_c   1.000
_cell.angle_alpha   90.00
_cell.angle_beta   90.00
_cell.angle_gamma   90.00
#
_symmetry.space_group_name_H-M   'P 1'
#
loop_
_entity.id
_entity.type
_entity.pdbx_description
1 polymer ?
#
loop_
_entity_poly.entity_id
_entity_poly.type
_entity_poly.pdbx_seq_one_letter_code
_entity_poly.pdbx_strand_id
1 'polypeptide(L)'
;MENQMFCFQCQETAKGIGCTVKGVCGKLPSTSKYMDLLLGVVRGVGAIDTALRKAEVERPQGVGAFIVDALFSTITNANFDDAAILRRVDKGIVLKRELLNTAQKAGVELPKYHEVEWGGEKTDYDAEGERETILRNTDADLRSLKELTVLGLKGIAAYYEHASRLGYEQQNIIDFMCEALSTIADPDADLQTLLNTVLATGKYGVDVMALLDRANTSSYGNPEITQVNIGVGTQPGILISGHDLHDIEDLLKQTEGTGIDVYTHGEMLPAHYYPQLKKYKHLVGNYGNAWWKQKEEFATFNGPIVFTTNCIVPPAPNAVYKDRVFTMNSTGYPGWKHIEAGTDGHKDFSEVISLAKTCDTPTEIETGHIVGGFAHNQVFALADKIVEAVKRGDIRKFVVMGGCDGRMKSRNYYTEFAQQLPKDVVILTSGCAKFKYNKLNLGDINGIPRVLDAGQCNDSYSWAVVALKLKEIFGAADINDLPIAFNIAWYEQKAVIVLLALLSLGVKNIHIGPTLPAFVSPAVLKVLVEQFGLGGITTVEEDLKTMIG
;
A
#
# COMPACT_ATOMS: atom_id res chain seq x y z
N MET A 1 8.52 -27.28 19.73
CA MET A 1 9.10 -26.64 18.52
C MET A 1 9.00 -25.13 18.72
N GLU A 2 9.82 -24.63 19.63
CA GLU A 2 9.87 -23.20 19.96
C GLU A 2 10.48 -22.42 18.78
N ASN A 3 9.83 -21.31 18.39
CA ASN A 3 10.26 -20.34 17.39
C ASN A 3 10.12 -20.71 15.89
N GLN A 4 9.09 -21.40 15.48
CA GLN A 4 8.74 -21.51 14.05
C GLN A 4 7.66 -20.50 13.68
N MET A 5 7.81 -19.85 12.53
CA MET A 5 6.80 -19.01 11.88
C MET A 5 6.57 -19.49 10.46
N PHE A 6 5.50 -19.05 9.83
CA PHE A 6 5.36 -19.13 8.38
C PHE A 6 4.76 -17.85 7.84
N CYS A 7 5.45 -17.20 6.90
CA CYS A 7 4.96 -15.98 6.26
C CYS A 7 5.49 -15.90 4.82
N PHE A 8 4.59 -15.73 3.86
CA PHE A 8 4.92 -15.56 2.44
C PHE A 8 4.26 -14.32 1.81
N GLN A 9 3.78 -13.36 2.61
CA GLN A 9 2.93 -12.28 2.14
C GLN A 9 3.63 -11.21 1.29
N CYS A 10 4.95 -11.22 1.17
CA CYS A 10 5.71 -10.22 0.40
C CYS A 10 6.63 -10.84 -0.64
N GLN A 11 7.06 -10.03 -1.62
CA GLN A 11 7.92 -10.46 -2.71
C GLN A 11 9.30 -10.93 -2.23
N GLU A 12 9.83 -10.35 -1.14
CA GLU A 12 11.14 -10.72 -0.57
C GLU A 12 11.07 -11.91 0.40
N THR A 13 10.00 -12.68 0.39
CA THR A 13 9.88 -13.85 1.26
C THR A 13 11.04 -14.84 1.03
N ALA A 14 11.49 -15.51 2.09
CA ALA A 14 12.68 -16.35 2.05
C ALA A 14 12.60 -17.39 0.95
N LYS A 15 13.61 -17.39 0.07
CA LYS A 15 13.75 -18.31 -1.08
C LYS A 15 12.56 -18.32 -2.05
N GLY A 16 11.66 -17.32 -1.98
CA GLY A 16 10.42 -17.32 -2.77
C GLY A 16 9.40 -18.39 -2.35
N ILE A 17 9.52 -18.93 -1.13
CA ILE A 17 8.65 -20.01 -0.63
C ILE A 17 7.95 -19.55 0.66
N GLY A 18 8.69 -19.02 1.63
CA GLY A 18 8.16 -18.59 2.92
C GLY A 18 9.27 -18.38 3.96
N CYS A 19 9.04 -17.43 4.87
CA CYS A 19 9.89 -17.20 6.04
C CYS A 19 9.46 -18.16 7.14
N THR A 20 10.40 -18.99 7.65
CA THR A 20 10.11 -20.04 8.63
C THR A 20 10.83 -19.87 9.97
N VAL A 21 11.88 -19.04 10.02
CA VAL A 21 12.70 -18.79 11.21
C VAL A 21 12.57 -17.35 11.69
N LYS A 22 12.68 -16.42 10.77
CA LYS A 22 12.53 -14.96 10.96
C LYS A 22 12.13 -14.35 9.63
N GLY A 23 11.30 -13.32 9.64
CA GLY A 23 10.96 -12.56 8.44
C GLY A 23 12.22 -11.94 7.81
N VAL A 24 12.36 -12.02 6.49
CA VAL A 24 13.39 -11.27 5.73
C VAL A 24 13.25 -9.77 5.99
N CYS A 25 12.02 -9.30 6.21
CA CYS A 25 11.71 -7.93 6.62
C CYS A 25 12.19 -7.58 8.05
N GLY A 26 12.52 -8.58 8.88
CA GLY A 26 12.95 -8.42 10.26
C GLY A 26 11.90 -8.79 11.31
N LYS A 27 10.67 -9.17 10.94
CA LYS A 27 9.64 -9.63 11.89
C LYS A 27 10.10 -10.87 12.65
N LEU A 28 9.83 -10.88 13.95
CA LEU A 28 10.08 -12.02 14.81
C LEU A 28 8.97 -13.08 14.66
N PRO A 29 9.24 -14.34 15.03
CA PRO A 29 8.21 -15.38 15.07
C PRO A 29 7.01 -15.02 15.96
N SER A 30 7.24 -14.39 17.13
CA SER A 30 6.18 -13.89 18.01
C SER A 30 5.26 -12.89 17.31
N THR A 31 5.86 -11.90 16.65
CA THR A 31 5.09 -10.88 15.91
C THR A 31 4.24 -11.51 14.80
N SER A 32 4.80 -12.47 14.05
CA SER A 32 4.05 -13.19 13.01
C SER A 32 2.88 -13.96 13.61
N LYS A 33 3.10 -14.71 14.70
CA LYS A 33 2.08 -15.46 15.41
C LYS A 33 0.96 -14.57 15.95
N TYR A 34 1.28 -13.44 16.56
CA TYR A 34 0.25 -12.51 17.05
C TYR A 34 -0.51 -11.80 15.92
N MET A 35 0.12 -11.59 14.76
CA MET A 35 -0.60 -11.14 13.56
C MET A 35 -1.57 -12.20 13.04
N ASP A 36 -1.19 -13.47 13.04
CA ASP A 36 -2.09 -14.56 12.66
C ASP A 36 -3.27 -14.66 13.63
N LEU A 37 -3.02 -14.53 14.95
CA LEU A 37 -4.06 -14.41 15.98
C LEU A 37 -5.02 -13.25 15.70
N LEU A 38 -4.47 -12.05 15.41
CA LEU A 38 -5.28 -10.87 15.10
C LEU A 38 -6.15 -11.10 13.87
N LEU A 39 -5.63 -11.75 12.83
CA LEU A 39 -6.39 -12.12 11.64
C LEU A 39 -7.53 -13.12 11.96
N GLY A 40 -7.32 -14.04 12.90
CA GLY A 40 -8.37 -14.92 13.42
C GLY A 40 -9.51 -14.12 14.06
N VAL A 41 -9.17 -13.19 14.95
CA VAL A 41 -10.15 -12.28 15.58
C VAL A 41 -10.91 -11.45 14.54
N VAL A 42 -10.21 -10.89 13.56
CA VAL A 42 -10.81 -10.08 12.47
C VAL A 42 -11.80 -10.93 11.65
N ARG A 43 -11.46 -12.18 11.33
CA ARG A 43 -12.38 -13.12 10.64
C ARG A 43 -13.63 -13.39 11.47
N GLY A 44 -13.48 -13.63 12.77
CA GLY A 44 -14.61 -13.83 13.68
C GLY A 44 -15.54 -12.61 13.77
N VAL A 45 -14.96 -11.41 13.91
CA VAL A 45 -15.71 -10.13 13.91
C VAL A 45 -16.47 -9.97 12.59
N GLY A 46 -15.80 -10.16 11.45
CA GLY A 46 -16.43 -10.03 10.13
C GLY A 46 -17.57 -11.03 9.89
N ALA A 47 -17.42 -12.26 10.36
CA ALA A 47 -18.45 -13.29 10.23
C ALA A 47 -19.71 -12.96 11.07
N ILE A 48 -19.54 -12.50 12.30
CA ILE A 48 -20.67 -12.12 13.17
C ILE A 48 -21.36 -10.86 12.63
N ASP A 49 -20.58 -9.84 12.23
CA ASP A 49 -21.13 -8.62 11.63
C ASP A 49 -21.94 -8.91 10.37
N THR A 50 -21.44 -9.80 9.52
CA THR A 50 -22.14 -10.24 8.30
C THR A 50 -23.45 -10.94 8.61
N ALA A 51 -23.50 -11.77 9.65
CA ALA A 51 -24.73 -12.45 10.06
C ALA A 51 -25.76 -11.45 10.60
N LEU A 52 -25.35 -10.50 11.42
CA LEU A 52 -26.21 -9.42 11.94
C LEU A 52 -26.77 -8.57 10.80
N ARG A 53 -25.91 -8.17 9.84
CA ARG A 53 -26.33 -7.39 8.67
C ARG A 53 -27.37 -8.13 7.82
N LYS A 54 -27.15 -9.41 7.55
CA LYS A 54 -28.09 -10.25 6.79
C LYS A 54 -29.44 -10.44 7.51
N ALA A 55 -29.42 -10.36 8.83
CA ALA A 55 -30.63 -10.41 9.65
C ALA A 55 -31.26 -9.01 9.89
N GLU A 56 -30.74 -7.96 9.25
CA GLU A 56 -31.18 -6.57 9.39
C GLU A 56 -31.16 -6.04 10.83
N VAL A 57 -30.23 -6.55 11.65
CA VAL A 57 -30.01 -6.13 13.04
C VAL A 57 -29.02 -5.00 13.09
N GLU A 58 -29.33 -3.96 13.89
CA GLU A 58 -28.40 -2.86 14.12
C GLU A 58 -27.11 -3.35 14.77
N ARG A 59 -25.97 -2.95 14.18
CA ARG A 59 -24.65 -3.40 14.56
C ARG A 59 -23.99 -2.43 15.54
N PRO A 60 -23.16 -2.91 16.48
CA PRO A 60 -22.29 -2.03 17.27
C PRO A 60 -21.42 -1.15 16.38
N GLN A 61 -21.17 0.06 16.84
CA GLN A 61 -20.28 0.99 16.14
C GLN A 61 -18.82 0.55 16.25
N GLY A 62 -17.97 1.02 15.33
CA GLY A 62 -16.53 0.80 15.37
C GLY A 62 -16.04 -0.49 14.72
N VAL A 63 -16.92 -1.35 14.18
CA VAL A 63 -16.53 -2.57 13.46
C VAL A 63 -15.62 -2.25 12.27
N GLY A 64 -16.03 -1.32 11.41
CA GLY A 64 -15.24 -0.91 10.26
C GLY A 64 -13.87 -0.35 10.64
N ALA A 65 -13.83 0.57 11.59
CA ALA A 65 -12.58 1.17 12.08
C ALA A 65 -11.63 0.11 12.69
N PHE A 66 -12.18 -0.88 13.43
CA PHE A 66 -11.37 -1.97 13.96
C PHE A 66 -10.80 -2.87 12.86
N ILE A 67 -11.62 -3.30 11.90
CA ILE A 67 -11.18 -4.18 10.80
C ILE A 67 -10.10 -3.49 9.97
N VAL A 68 -10.28 -2.21 9.66
CA VAL A 68 -9.34 -1.40 8.88
C VAL A 68 -7.99 -1.28 9.60
N ASP A 69 -7.97 -0.84 10.87
CA ASP A 69 -6.73 -0.71 11.65
C ASP A 69 -6.04 -2.07 11.86
N ALA A 70 -6.80 -3.11 12.20
CA ALA A 70 -6.26 -4.45 12.41
C ALA A 70 -5.59 -5.01 11.14
N LEU A 71 -6.28 -4.97 10.00
CA LEU A 71 -5.72 -5.44 8.73
C LEU A 71 -4.52 -4.63 8.30
N PHE A 72 -4.58 -3.30 8.39
CA PHE A 72 -3.47 -2.42 8.01
C PHE A 72 -2.23 -2.65 8.89
N SER A 73 -2.40 -2.86 10.20
CA SER A 73 -1.27 -3.13 11.10
C SER A 73 -0.49 -4.41 10.73
N THR A 74 -1.12 -5.35 10.02
CA THR A 74 -0.51 -6.62 9.59
C THR A 74 0.15 -6.56 8.21
N ILE A 75 0.11 -5.42 7.51
CA ILE A 75 0.82 -5.23 6.24
C ILE A 75 2.33 -5.43 6.43
N THR A 76 3.01 -5.82 5.36
CA THR A 76 4.47 -5.94 5.34
C THR A 76 5.12 -4.62 5.76
N ASN A 77 6.07 -4.68 6.69
CA ASN A 77 6.85 -3.54 7.18
C ASN A 77 6.03 -2.41 7.83
N ALA A 78 4.83 -2.69 8.35
CA ALA A 78 4.04 -1.71 9.10
C ALA A 78 4.33 -1.77 10.60
N ASN A 79 4.13 -2.91 11.24
CA ASN A 79 4.24 -3.04 12.68
C ASN A 79 5.16 -4.22 13.07
N PHE A 80 6.06 -3.96 14.03
CA PHE A 80 7.03 -4.91 14.59
C PHE A 80 6.90 -5.04 16.11
N ASP A 81 5.91 -4.37 16.71
CA ASP A 81 5.70 -4.32 18.15
C ASP A 81 4.61 -5.31 18.56
N ASP A 82 5.00 -6.39 19.21
CA ASP A 82 4.10 -7.43 19.71
C ASP A 82 3.03 -6.85 20.65
N ALA A 83 3.40 -5.89 21.50
CA ALA A 83 2.44 -5.27 22.40
C ALA A 83 1.39 -4.44 21.66
N ALA A 84 1.77 -3.76 20.58
CA ALA A 84 0.84 -3.01 19.74
C ALA A 84 -0.14 -3.93 18.99
N ILE A 85 0.31 -5.10 18.55
CA ILE A 85 -0.56 -6.10 17.92
C ILE A 85 -1.52 -6.71 18.96
N LEU A 86 -1.01 -7.08 20.14
CA LEU A 86 -1.83 -7.65 21.22
C LEU A 86 -2.90 -6.68 21.74
N ARG A 87 -2.61 -5.37 21.81
CA ARG A 87 -3.65 -4.36 22.12
C ARG A 87 -4.81 -4.39 21.11
N ARG A 88 -4.51 -4.63 19.82
CA ARG A 88 -5.54 -4.79 18.77
C ARG A 88 -6.31 -6.09 18.92
N VAL A 89 -5.65 -7.18 19.31
CA VAL A 89 -6.31 -8.44 19.66
C VAL A 89 -7.30 -8.22 20.81
N ASP A 90 -6.85 -7.59 21.91
CA ASP A 90 -7.72 -7.30 23.06
C ASP A 90 -8.94 -6.44 22.66
N LYS A 91 -8.74 -5.39 21.86
CA LYS A 91 -9.82 -4.54 21.33
C LYS A 91 -10.81 -5.33 20.48
N GLY A 92 -10.30 -6.18 19.60
CA GLY A 92 -11.12 -7.02 18.74
C GLY A 92 -11.96 -8.05 19.52
N ILE A 93 -11.41 -8.64 20.59
CA ILE A 93 -12.14 -9.57 21.46
C ILE A 93 -13.26 -8.86 22.21
N VAL A 94 -13.04 -7.64 22.69
CA VAL A 94 -14.11 -6.83 23.32
C VAL A 94 -15.23 -6.59 22.32
N LEU A 95 -14.90 -6.12 21.13
CA LEU A 95 -15.88 -5.85 20.07
C LEU A 95 -16.63 -7.14 19.64
N LYS A 96 -15.92 -8.25 19.52
CA LYS A 96 -16.51 -9.54 19.21
C LYS A 96 -17.55 -9.97 20.27
N ARG A 97 -17.24 -9.78 21.54
CA ARG A 97 -18.19 -10.07 22.65
C ARG A 97 -19.44 -9.18 22.57
N GLU A 98 -19.31 -7.92 22.20
CA GLU A 98 -20.46 -7.03 21.98
C GLU A 98 -21.33 -7.50 20.82
N LEU A 99 -20.73 -7.89 19.71
CA LEU A 99 -21.43 -8.45 18.54
C LEU A 99 -22.15 -9.78 18.89
N LEU A 100 -21.50 -10.69 19.64
CA LEU A 100 -22.11 -11.93 20.11
C LEU A 100 -23.33 -11.67 21.00
N ASN A 101 -23.23 -10.72 21.93
CA ASN A 101 -24.34 -10.30 22.78
C ASN A 101 -25.51 -9.72 21.97
N THR A 102 -25.20 -8.94 20.94
CA THR A 102 -26.21 -8.37 20.04
C THR A 102 -26.94 -9.46 19.27
N ALA A 103 -26.19 -10.41 18.71
CA ALA A 103 -26.75 -11.57 17.99
C ALA A 103 -27.65 -12.42 18.91
N GLN A 104 -27.20 -12.71 20.12
CA GLN A 104 -27.96 -13.49 21.11
C GLN A 104 -29.28 -12.78 21.48
N LYS A 105 -29.26 -11.48 21.74
CA LYS A 105 -30.47 -10.69 22.08
C LYS A 105 -31.46 -10.63 20.92
N ALA A 106 -30.98 -10.59 19.69
CA ALA A 106 -31.79 -10.55 18.48
C ALA A 106 -32.23 -11.94 17.99
N GLY A 107 -31.71 -13.01 18.59
CA GLY A 107 -32.02 -14.39 18.16
C GLY A 107 -31.41 -14.73 16.78
N VAL A 108 -30.31 -14.10 16.39
CA VAL A 108 -29.64 -14.36 15.12
C VAL A 108 -28.79 -15.60 15.23
N GLU A 109 -28.98 -16.55 14.31
CA GLU A 109 -28.14 -17.74 14.21
C GLU A 109 -26.79 -17.36 13.58
N LEU A 110 -25.70 -17.70 14.27
CA LEU A 110 -24.34 -17.40 13.83
C LEU A 110 -23.71 -18.61 13.14
N PRO A 111 -22.77 -18.39 12.21
CA PRO A 111 -22.04 -19.48 11.60
C PRO A 111 -21.14 -20.17 12.64
N LYS A 112 -21.03 -21.50 12.54
CA LYS A 112 -20.24 -22.35 13.44
C LYS A 112 -18.79 -22.42 13.00
N TYR A 113 -18.13 -21.26 12.91
CA TYR A 113 -16.71 -21.18 12.62
C TYR A 113 -15.90 -21.09 13.91
N HIS A 114 -14.73 -21.67 13.93
CA HIS A 114 -13.86 -21.62 15.11
C HIS A 114 -13.61 -20.16 15.53
N GLU A 115 -13.34 -19.26 14.60
CA GLU A 115 -13.08 -17.85 14.84
C GLU A 115 -14.30 -17.11 15.46
N VAL A 116 -15.50 -17.62 15.26
CA VAL A 116 -16.73 -17.13 15.92
C VAL A 116 -16.85 -17.70 17.33
N GLU A 117 -16.59 -18.99 17.50
CA GLU A 117 -16.80 -19.73 18.75
C GLU A 117 -15.70 -19.51 19.80
N TRP A 118 -14.45 -19.26 19.37
CA TRP A 118 -13.32 -19.06 20.28
C TRP A 118 -13.57 -17.87 21.24
N GLY A 119 -13.43 -18.11 22.55
CA GLY A 119 -13.84 -17.16 23.61
C GLY A 119 -12.89 -15.97 23.80
N GLY A 120 -11.64 -16.05 23.31
CA GLY A 120 -10.67 -14.96 23.43
C GLY A 120 -10.03 -14.86 24.81
N GLU A 121 -9.70 -15.97 25.44
CA GLU A 121 -8.99 -15.96 26.72
C GLU A 121 -7.50 -15.71 26.53
N LYS A 122 -6.92 -14.76 27.32
CA LYS A 122 -5.50 -14.35 27.17
C LYS A 122 -4.51 -15.49 27.37
N THR A 123 -4.85 -16.49 28.17
CA THR A 123 -4.05 -17.70 28.41
C THR A 123 -3.85 -18.52 27.13
N ASP A 124 -4.72 -18.35 26.16
CA ASP A 124 -4.77 -19.18 24.96
C ASP A 124 -4.17 -18.46 23.73
N TYR A 125 -3.77 -17.19 23.86
CA TYR A 125 -3.28 -16.39 22.71
C TYR A 125 -2.14 -17.03 21.93
N ASP A 126 -1.20 -17.67 22.64
CA ASP A 126 -0.09 -18.37 21.99
C ASP A 126 -0.57 -19.59 21.19
N ALA A 127 -1.42 -20.40 21.79
CA ALA A 127 -1.97 -21.60 21.15
C ALA A 127 -2.88 -21.23 19.97
N GLU A 128 -3.69 -20.19 20.12
CA GLU A 128 -4.59 -19.74 19.07
C GLU A 128 -3.82 -19.10 17.91
N GLY A 129 -2.77 -18.31 18.18
CA GLY A 129 -1.92 -17.78 17.14
C GLY A 129 -1.17 -18.87 16.35
N GLU A 130 -0.78 -19.97 17.01
CA GLU A 130 -0.22 -21.14 16.33
C GLU A 130 -1.27 -21.86 15.48
N ARG A 131 -2.53 -21.92 15.92
CA ARG A 131 -3.65 -22.48 15.18
C ARG A 131 -3.97 -21.64 13.93
N GLU A 132 -3.98 -20.32 14.06
CA GLU A 132 -4.40 -19.38 13.00
C GLU A 132 -3.37 -19.19 11.89
N THR A 133 -2.26 -19.94 11.92
CA THR A 133 -1.24 -19.91 10.85
C THR A 133 -1.84 -20.14 9.46
N ILE A 134 -1.25 -19.51 8.47
CA ILE A 134 -1.59 -19.68 7.04
C ILE A 134 -1.63 -21.16 6.65
N LEU A 135 -0.74 -21.99 7.21
CA LEU A 135 -0.62 -23.43 6.90
C LEU A 135 -1.76 -24.30 7.45
N ARG A 136 -2.70 -23.74 8.23
CA ARG A 136 -3.91 -24.45 8.67
C ARG A 136 -4.75 -24.95 7.48
N ASN A 137 -4.74 -24.22 6.38
CA ASN A 137 -5.34 -24.67 5.13
C ASN A 137 -4.35 -25.58 4.40
N THR A 138 -4.57 -26.89 4.48
CA THR A 138 -3.67 -27.89 3.88
C THR A 138 -3.80 -27.96 2.36
N ASP A 139 -4.98 -27.69 1.80
CA ASP A 139 -5.18 -27.54 0.36
C ASP A 139 -4.51 -26.26 -0.15
N ALA A 140 -3.60 -26.42 -1.10
CA ALA A 140 -2.78 -25.31 -1.62
C ALA A 140 -3.61 -24.31 -2.44
N ASP A 141 -4.65 -24.75 -3.13
CA ASP A 141 -5.46 -23.91 -4.01
C ASP A 141 -6.47 -23.09 -3.18
N LEU A 142 -7.14 -23.74 -2.23
CA LEU A 142 -7.99 -23.04 -1.25
C LEU A 142 -7.17 -22.02 -0.46
N ARG A 143 -5.99 -22.43 0.05
CA ARG A 143 -5.07 -21.53 0.76
C ARG A 143 -4.69 -20.32 -0.09
N SER A 144 -4.34 -20.55 -1.36
CA SER A 144 -3.95 -19.49 -2.29
C SER A 144 -5.07 -18.45 -2.49
N LEU A 145 -6.31 -18.89 -2.69
CA LEU A 145 -7.44 -17.97 -2.88
C LEU A 145 -7.82 -17.24 -1.59
N LYS A 146 -7.79 -17.92 -0.44
CA LYS A 146 -8.00 -17.29 0.87
C LYS A 146 -6.95 -16.24 1.16
N GLU A 147 -5.68 -16.52 0.88
CA GLU A 147 -4.58 -15.56 1.07
C GLU A 147 -4.65 -14.39 0.08
N LEU A 148 -4.96 -14.62 -1.19
CA LEU A 148 -5.19 -13.54 -2.16
C LEU A 148 -6.28 -12.57 -1.66
N THR A 149 -7.36 -13.12 -1.10
CA THR A 149 -8.43 -12.30 -0.49
C THR A 149 -7.90 -11.51 0.70
N VAL A 150 -7.25 -12.15 1.68
CA VAL A 150 -6.68 -11.47 2.86
C VAL A 150 -5.73 -10.36 2.46
N LEU A 151 -4.80 -10.64 1.53
CA LEU A 151 -3.81 -9.66 1.09
C LEU A 151 -4.46 -8.49 0.33
N GLY A 152 -5.49 -8.77 -0.46
CA GLY A 152 -6.32 -7.74 -1.09
C GLY A 152 -7.05 -6.87 -0.06
N LEU A 153 -7.69 -7.49 0.94
CA LEU A 153 -8.37 -6.77 2.03
C LEU A 153 -7.42 -5.91 2.85
N LYS A 154 -6.17 -6.35 3.09
CA LYS A 154 -5.13 -5.51 3.72
C LYS A 154 -4.82 -4.26 2.89
N GLY A 155 -4.79 -4.39 1.56
CA GLY A 155 -4.61 -3.27 0.65
C GLY A 155 -5.81 -2.31 0.67
N ILE A 156 -7.05 -2.85 0.65
CA ILE A 156 -8.27 -2.04 0.80
C ILE A 156 -8.24 -1.28 2.13
N ALA A 157 -7.90 -1.96 3.24
CA ALA A 157 -7.83 -1.36 4.57
C ALA A 157 -6.86 -0.17 4.61
N ALA A 158 -5.68 -0.30 3.99
CA ALA A 158 -4.70 0.79 3.94
C ALA A 158 -5.24 2.03 3.23
N TYR A 159 -5.89 1.87 2.08
CA TYR A 159 -6.45 2.99 1.33
C TYR A 159 -7.70 3.57 2.00
N TYR A 160 -8.53 2.72 2.59
CA TYR A 160 -9.72 3.16 3.33
C TYR A 160 -9.36 3.99 4.55
N GLU A 161 -8.32 3.59 5.32
CA GLU A 161 -7.86 4.35 6.49
C GLU A 161 -7.50 5.79 6.12
N HIS A 162 -6.74 5.99 5.05
CA HIS A 162 -6.36 7.34 4.60
C HIS A 162 -7.58 8.17 4.19
N ALA A 163 -8.55 7.57 3.51
CA ALA A 163 -9.79 8.26 3.14
C ALA A 163 -10.63 8.61 4.38
N SER A 164 -10.80 7.69 5.33
CA SER A 164 -11.60 7.90 6.54
C SER A 164 -11.02 8.99 7.45
N ARG A 165 -9.70 9.13 7.51
CA ARG A 165 -9.02 10.23 8.25
C ARG A 165 -9.35 11.61 7.69
N LEU A 166 -9.68 11.67 6.40
CA LEU A 166 -10.15 12.89 5.74
C LEU A 166 -11.68 13.04 5.78
N GLY A 167 -12.38 12.16 6.53
CA GLY A 167 -13.84 12.18 6.66
C GLY A 167 -14.59 11.54 5.50
N TYR A 168 -13.92 10.77 4.66
CA TYR A 168 -14.53 10.07 3.53
C TYR A 168 -14.67 8.59 3.83
N GLU A 169 -15.91 8.14 3.98
CA GLU A 169 -16.27 6.77 4.29
C GLU A 169 -17.30 6.22 3.31
N GLN A 170 -17.27 4.90 3.08
CA GLN A 170 -18.27 4.18 2.29
C GLN A 170 -18.59 2.84 2.97
N GLN A 171 -19.79 2.73 3.52
CA GLN A 171 -20.22 1.56 4.29
C GLN A 171 -20.22 0.27 3.46
N ASN A 172 -20.55 0.32 2.17
CA ASN A 172 -20.53 -0.84 1.29
C ASN A 172 -19.14 -1.49 1.15
N ILE A 173 -18.05 -0.72 1.30
CA ILE A 173 -16.68 -1.26 1.31
C ILE A 173 -16.46 -2.06 2.59
N ILE A 174 -16.84 -1.52 3.74
CA ILE A 174 -16.76 -2.22 5.04
C ILE A 174 -17.63 -3.48 5.04
N ASP A 175 -18.86 -3.37 4.54
CA ASP A 175 -19.78 -4.52 4.43
C ASP A 175 -19.18 -5.65 3.59
N PHE A 176 -18.55 -5.30 2.47
CA PHE A 176 -17.83 -6.27 1.64
C PHE A 176 -16.63 -6.88 2.39
N MET A 177 -15.83 -6.06 3.10
CA MET A 177 -14.69 -6.57 3.86
C MET A 177 -15.14 -7.61 4.90
N CYS A 178 -16.24 -7.34 5.63
CA CYS A 178 -16.83 -8.27 6.59
C CYS A 178 -17.29 -9.57 5.90
N GLU A 179 -17.97 -9.45 4.75
CA GLU A 179 -18.47 -10.60 4.00
C GLU A 179 -17.32 -11.46 3.44
N ALA A 180 -16.29 -10.85 2.89
CA ALA A 180 -15.10 -11.55 2.43
C ALA A 180 -14.35 -12.26 3.58
N LEU A 181 -14.23 -11.61 4.75
CA LEU A 181 -13.67 -12.21 5.96
C LEU A 181 -14.49 -13.41 6.44
N SER A 182 -15.83 -13.31 6.41
CA SER A 182 -16.73 -14.42 6.71
C SER A 182 -16.54 -15.59 5.74
N THR A 183 -16.45 -15.30 4.43
CA THR A 183 -16.26 -16.31 3.39
C THR A 183 -14.93 -17.06 3.54
N ILE A 184 -13.82 -16.37 3.85
CA ILE A 184 -12.54 -17.05 4.05
C ILE A 184 -12.43 -17.79 5.39
N ALA A 185 -13.27 -17.45 6.38
CA ALA A 185 -13.39 -18.18 7.63
C ALA A 185 -14.18 -19.49 7.45
N ASP A 186 -15.07 -19.53 6.45
CA ASP A 186 -15.88 -20.71 6.17
C ASP A 186 -14.98 -21.92 5.80
N PRO A 187 -15.02 -23.01 6.59
CA PRO A 187 -14.26 -24.22 6.28
C PRO A 187 -14.78 -24.95 5.04
N ASP A 188 -16.05 -24.74 4.67
CA ASP A 188 -16.73 -25.42 3.57
C ASP A 188 -16.76 -24.57 2.28
N ALA A 189 -16.15 -23.38 2.29
CA ALA A 189 -16.06 -22.53 1.09
C ALA A 189 -15.32 -23.25 -0.05
N ASP A 190 -16.00 -23.44 -1.18
CA ASP A 190 -15.42 -24.07 -2.36
C ASP A 190 -14.54 -23.12 -3.20
N LEU A 191 -13.80 -23.70 -4.15
CA LEU A 191 -12.90 -22.94 -5.04
C LEU A 191 -13.62 -21.83 -5.83
N GLN A 192 -14.86 -22.10 -6.28
CA GLN A 192 -15.61 -21.12 -7.08
C GLN A 192 -16.04 -19.92 -6.23
N THR A 193 -16.53 -20.17 -5.02
CA THR A 193 -16.89 -19.12 -4.05
C THR A 193 -15.69 -18.26 -3.71
N LEU A 194 -14.52 -18.88 -3.44
CA LEU A 194 -13.29 -18.16 -3.13
C LEU A 194 -12.77 -17.37 -4.33
N LEU A 195 -12.83 -17.93 -5.54
CA LEU A 195 -12.45 -17.20 -6.77
C LEU A 195 -13.33 -15.96 -6.99
N ASN A 196 -14.64 -16.11 -6.83
CA ASN A 196 -15.57 -14.99 -6.92
C ASN A 196 -15.25 -13.90 -5.87
N THR A 197 -14.87 -14.30 -4.67
CA THR A 197 -14.48 -13.38 -3.59
C THR A 197 -13.18 -12.63 -3.94
N VAL A 198 -12.18 -13.29 -4.53
CA VAL A 198 -10.96 -12.63 -5.03
C VAL A 198 -11.29 -11.59 -6.11
N LEU A 199 -12.14 -11.93 -7.08
CA LEU A 199 -12.54 -10.99 -8.14
C LEU A 199 -13.33 -9.81 -7.57
N ALA A 200 -14.24 -10.06 -6.63
CA ALA A 200 -14.97 -9.01 -5.92
C ALA A 200 -14.01 -8.11 -5.12
N THR A 201 -12.99 -8.68 -4.48
CA THR A 201 -11.93 -7.90 -3.80
C THR A 201 -11.27 -6.92 -4.75
N GLY A 202 -10.97 -7.35 -5.99
CA GLY A 202 -10.43 -6.46 -7.02
C GLY A 202 -11.37 -5.29 -7.35
N LYS A 203 -12.66 -5.56 -7.50
CA LYS A 203 -13.67 -4.52 -7.75
C LYS A 203 -13.72 -3.48 -6.62
N TYR A 204 -13.80 -3.93 -5.37
CA TYR A 204 -13.76 -3.01 -4.21
C TYR A 204 -12.40 -2.33 -4.03
N GLY A 205 -11.33 -2.91 -4.60
CA GLY A 205 -10.04 -2.23 -4.76
C GLY A 205 -10.13 -0.99 -5.63
N VAL A 206 -10.88 -1.04 -6.74
CA VAL A 206 -11.17 0.15 -7.57
C VAL A 206 -11.97 1.17 -6.77
N ASP A 207 -13.04 0.73 -6.08
CA ASP A 207 -13.92 1.61 -5.32
C ASP A 207 -13.18 2.35 -4.19
N VAL A 208 -12.30 1.67 -3.46
CA VAL A 208 -11.53 2.29 -2.37
C VAL A 208 -10.45 3.25 -2.89
N MET A 209 -9.82 2.96 -4.02
CA MET A 209 -8.87 3.90 -4.65
C MET A 209 -9.60 5.14 -5.17
N ALA A 210 -10.79 5.00 -5.75
CA ALA A 210 -11.65 6.12 -6.14
C ALA A 210 -12.09 6.95 -4.93
N LEU A 211 -12.40 6.31 -3.80
CA LEU A 211 -12.73 6.99 -2.54
C LEU A 211 -11.56 7.83 -2.04
N LEU A 212 -10.35 7.25 -2.03
CA LEU A 212 -9.15 7.94 -1.58
C LEU A 212 -8.74 9.08 -2.52
N ASP A 213 -8.82 8.87 -3.83
CA ASP A 213 -8.57 9.94 -4.82
C ASP A 213 -9.51 11.14 -4.57
N ARG A 214 -10.81 10.88 -4.38
CA ARG A 214 -11.79 11.92 -4.04
C ARG A 214 -11.45 12.60 -2.71
N ALA A 215 -11.07 11.85 -1.69
CA ALA A 215 -10.70 12.39 -0.39
C ALA A 215 -9.48 13.31 -0.49
N ASN A 216 -8.41 12.86 -1.12
CA ASN A 216 -7.18 13.62 -1.30
C ASN A 216 -7.39 14.87 -2.16
N THR A 217 -8.07 14.73 -3.29
CA THR A 217 -8.25 15.87 -4.23
C THR A 217 -9.24 16.90 -3.70
N SER A 218 -10.25 16.49 -2.95
CA SER A 218 -11.17 17.42 -2.28
C SER A 218 -10.51 18.18 -1.13
N SER A 219 -9.62 17.53 -0.38
CA SER A 219 -8.92 18.14 0.76
C SER A 219 -7.75 19.01 0.34
N TYR A 220 -6.96 18.56 -0.65
CA TYR A 220 -5.67 19.18 -0.97
C TYR A 220 -5.58 19.77 -2.38
N GLY A 221 -6.64 19.66 -3.17
CA GLY A 221 -6.68 20.04 -4.59
C GLY A 221 -6.13 18.94 -5.50
N ASN A 222 -6.38 19.07 -6.81
CA ASN A 222 -5.82 18.12 -7.78
C ASN A 222 -4.30 18.27 -7.84
N PRO A 223 -3.55 17.15 -7.91
CA PRO A 223 -2.11 17.20 -8.15
C PRO A 223 -1.77 18.01 -9.40
N GLU A 224 -0.72 18.80 -9.30
CA GLU A 224 -0.21 19.66 -10.39
C GLU A 224 1.22 19.28 -10.73
N ILE A 225 1.62 19.47 -12.00
CA ILE A 225 3.01 19.28 -12.43
C ILE A 225 3.91 20.14 -11.55
N THR A 226 4.82 19.48 -10.83
CA THR A 226 5.68 20.12 -9.84
C THR A 226 7.12 19.63 -9.98
N GLN A 227 8.06 20.57 -9.98
CA GLN A 227 9.47 20.29 -9.79
C GLN A 227 9.74 20.22 -8.29
N VAL A 228 10.11 19.05 -7.79
CA VAL A 228 10.41 18.82 -6.38
C VAL A 228 11.92 18.84 -6.19
N ASN A 229 12.41 19.72 -5.31
CA ASN A 229 13.81 19.78 -4.92
C ASN A 229 14.24 18.47 -4.23
N ILE A 230 15.46 18.00 -4.51
CA ILE A 230 16.06 16.82 -3.86
C ILE A 230 17.35 17.17 -3.08
N GLY A 231 17.71 18.44 -3.03
CA GLY A 231 18.75 18.96 -2.13
C GLY A 231 18.20 19.35 -0.77
N VAL A 232 19.03 19.97 0.06
CA VAL A 232 18.68 20.39 1.41
C VAL A 232 18.66 21.91 1.57
N GLY A 233 17.90 22.38 2.57
CA GLY A 233 17.90 23.77 3.05
C GLY A 233 18.99 24.02 4.09
N THR A 234 18.85 25.13 4.79
CA THR A 234 19.84 25.59 5.79
C THR A 234 19.34 25.49 7.22
N GLN A 235 18.10 25.03 7.44
CA GLN A 235 17.49 24.87 8.75
C GLN A 235 17.57 23.42 9.22
N PRO A 236 17.47 23.17 10.56
CA PRO A 236 17.21 21.83 11.06
C PRO A 236 15.93 21.25 10.42
N GLY A 237 15.87 19.94 10.23
CA GLY A 237 14.81 19.32 9.48
C GLY A 237 14.05 18.21 10.22
N ILE A 238 12.80 17.98 9.81
CA ILE A 238 12.01 16.80 10.14
C ILE A 238 11.77 16.02 8.87
N LEU A 239 12.03 14.70 8.89
CA LEU A 239 11.79 13.79 7.79
C LEU A 239 10.49 13.04 8.03
N ILE A 240 9.54 13.14 7.08
CA ILE A 240 8.28 12.40 7.15
C ILE A 240 8.21 11.35 6.05
N SER A 241 7.95 10.10 6.44
CA SER A 241 7.86 8.95 5.55
C SER A 241 6.52 8.21 5.73
N GLY A 242 6.10 7.47 4.72
CA GLY A 242 4.81 6.78 4.69
C GLY A 242 3.89 7.38 3.64
N HIS A 243 2.56 7.39 3.90
CA HIS A 243 1.58 7.69 2.86
C HIS A 243 0.51 8.71 3.28
N ASP A 244 0.28 8.91 4.59
CA ASP A 244 -0.87 9.67 5.09
C ASP A 244 -0.69 11.18 4.90
N LEU A 245 -1.55 11.78 4.06
CA LEU A 245 -1.49 13.21 3.74
C LEU A 245 -2.09 14.08 4.87
N HIS A 246 -2.96 13.54 5.72
CA HIS A 246 -3.47 14.26 6.89
C HIS A 246 -2.35 14.50 7.91
N ASP A 247 -1.49 13.50 8.13
CA ASP A 247 -0.37 13.61 9.05
C ASP A 247 0.67 14.64 8.63
N ILE A 248 1.01 14.69 7.32
CA ILE A 248 1.94 15.73 6.85
C ILE A 248 1.31 17.12 6.89
N GLU A 249 0.00 17.25 6.67
CA GLU A 249 -0.68 18.54 6.84
C GLU A 249 -0.59 19.03 8.30
N ASP A 250 -0.86 18.15 9.28
CA ASP A 250 -0.74 18.48 10.70
C ASP A 250 0.70 18.89 11.06
N LEU A 251 1.69 18.17 10.55
CA LEU A 251 3.10 18.53 10.75
C LEU A 251 3.43 19.89 10.14
N LEU A 252 3.00 20.16 8.91
CA LEU A 252 3.26 21.42 8.22
C LEU A 252 2.61 22.61 8.93
N LYS A 253 1.38 22.47 9.42
CA LYS A 253 0.71 23.51 10.21
C LYS A 253 1.47 23.85 11.49
N GLN A 254 1.99 22.84 12.21
CA GLN A 254 2.66 23.02 13.49
C GLN A 254 4.13 23.47 13.34
N THR A 255 4.75 23.24 12.20
CA THR A 255 6.14 23.64 11.93
C THR A 255 6.23 25.03 11.28
N GLU A 256 5.11 25.60 10.79
CA GLU A 256 5.10 26.91 10.15
C GLU A 256 5.64 28.00 11.09
N GLY A 257 6.63 28.75 10.62
CA GLY A 257 7.26 29.84 11.40
C GLY A 257 8.17 29.39 12.55
N THR A 258 8.44 28.09 12.72
CA THR A 258 9.31 27.58 13.80
C THR A 258 10.79 27.57 13.46
N GLY A 259 11.18 27.83 12.21
CA GLY A 259 12.55 27.71 11.72
C GLY A 259 12.98 26.25 11.47
N ILE A 260 12.03 25.34 11.28
CA ILE A 260 12.25 23.93 10.96
C ILE A 260 11.81 23.68 9.52
N ASP A 261 12.67 23.03 8.75
CA ASP A 261 12.37 22.53 7.41
C ASP A 261 11.72 21.15 7.48
N VAL A 262 10.77 20.87 6.58
CA VAL A 262 10.14 19.55 6.44
C VAL A 262 10.57 18.91 5.13
N TYR A 263 10.92 17.65 5.19
CA TYR A 263 11.32 16.84 4.04
C TYR A 263 10.46 15.59 3.95
N THR A 264 10.08 15.23 2.73
CA THR A 264 9.42 13.95 2.46
C THR A 264 10.45 12.85 2.17
N HIS A 265 10.04 11.60 2.38
CA HIS A 265 10.81 10.42 2.02
C HIS A 265 9.90 9.34 1.43
N GLY A 266 10.39 8.62 0.41
CA GLY A 266 9.65 7.48 -0.16
C GLY A 266 8.28 7.89 -0.72
N GLU A 267 7.22 7.22 -0.27
CA GLU A 267 5.84 7.46 -0.76
C GLU A 267 5.22 8.78 -0.28
N MET A 268 5.90 9.53 0.58
CA MET A 268 5.44 10.88 0.93
C MET A 268 5.83 11.93 -0.13
N LEU A 269 6.73 11.63 -1.06
CA LEU A 269 7.11 12.52 -2.17
C LEU A 269 5.90 13.19 -2.86
N PRO A 270 4.81 12.48 -3.18
CA PRO A 270 3.67 13.09 -3.86
C PRO A 270 2.92 14.18 -3.09
N ALA A 271 3.16 14.36 -1.79
CA ALA A 271 2.63 15.49 -1.03
C ALA A 271 3.01 16.84 -1.68
N HIS A 272 4.18 16.93 -2.33
CA HIS A 272 4.63 18.11 -3.07
C HIS A 272 3.78 18.43 -4.31
N TYR A 273 2.94 17.51 -4.78
CA TYR A 273 2.12 17.73 -5.98
C TYR A 273 0.80 18.44 -5.65
N TYR A 274 0.34 18.36 -4.40
CA TYR A 274 -0.94 18.90 -3.97
C TYR A 274 -0.86 20.39 -3.65
N PRO A 275 -1.73 21.26 -4.25
CA PRO A 275 -1.69 22.71 -4.05
C PRO A 275 -1.73 23.14 -2.59
N GLN A 276 -2.56 22.50 -1.77
CA GLN A 276 -2.74 22.88 -0.37
C GLN A 276 -1.57 22.46 0.53
N LEU A 277 -0.73 21.52 0.10
CA LEU A 277 0.46 21.12 0.84
C LEU A 277 1.71 21.86 0.36
N LYS A 278 1.90 21.99 -0.96
CA LYS A 278 3.08 22.70 -1.51
C LYS A 278 3.10 24.22 -1.29
N LYS A 279 1.99 24.80 -0.78
CA LYS A 279 1.96 26.21 -0.38
C LYS A 279 2.89 26.53 0.80
N TYR A 280 3.19 25.52 1.64
CA TYR A 280 4.08 25.67 2.79
C TYR A 280 5.53 25.73 2.32
N LYS A 281 6.15 26.90 2.43
CA LYS A 281 7.50 27.15 1.90
C LYS A 281 8.61 26.34 2.61
N HIS A 282 8.36 25.94 3.84
CA HIS A 282 9.28 25.11 4.62
C HIS A 282 9.12 23.60 4.34
N LEU A 283 8.22 23.21 3.42
CA LEU A 283 8.23 21.90 2.77
C LEU A 283 9.29 21.96 1.64
N VAL A 284 10.55 21.71 1.99
CA VAL A 284 11.73 22.04 1.18
C VAL A 284 11.93 21.11 0.00
N GLY A 285 11.70 19.81 0.20
CA GLY A 285 11.93 18.83 -0.86
C GLY A 285 11.80 17.38 -0.38
N ASN A 286 12.19 16.46 -1.26
CA ASN A 286 12.26 15.04 -0.96
C ASN A 286 13.70 14.63 -0.67
N TYR A 287 13.93 13.97 0.45
CA TYR A 287 15.25 13.48 0.86
C TYR A 287 15.38 11.99 0.57
N GLY A 288 16.31 11.64 -0.30
CA GLY A 288 16.62 10.25 -0.63
C GLY A 288 15.65 9.58 -1.60
N ASN A 289 15.46 8.29 -1.42
CA ASN A 289 14.85 7.39 -2.39
C ASN A 289 13.67 6.58 -1.80
N ALA A 290 13.49 5.35 -2.28
CA ALA A 290 12.50 4.43 -1.77
C ALA A 290 12.87 3.87 -0.38
N TRP A 291 11.89 3.33 0.31
CA TRP A 291 11.94 2.83 1.68
C TRP A 291 13.15 1.94 2.03
N TRP A 292 13.65 1.15 1.12
CA TRP A 292 14.74 0.21 1.39
C TRP A 292 16.11 0.88 1.60
N LYS A 293 16.23 2.16 1.25
CA LYS A 293 17.42 3.01 1.47
C LYS A 293 17.48 3.66 2.87
N GLN A 294 16.48 3.51 3.69
CA GLN A 294 16.35 4.17 5.01
C GLN A 294 17.59 4.07 5.87
N LYS A 295 18.28 2.93 5.91
CA LYS A 295 19.46 2.76 6.79
C LYS A 295 20.58 3.72 6.47
N GLU A 296 20.80 4.02 5.21
CA GLU A 296 21.84 4.92 4.71
C GLU A 296 21.37 6.38 4.83
N GLU A 297 20.17 6.66 4.33
CA GLU A 297 19.63 8.01 4.21
C GLU A 297 19.22 8.60 5.57
N PHE A 298 18.66 7.83 6.47
CA PHE A 298 18.30 8.29 7.81
C PHE A 298 19.53 8.59 8.70
N ALA A 299 20.65 7.91 8.43
CA ALA A 299 21.90 8.18 9.15
C ALA A 299 22.46 9.56 8.85
N THR A 300 22.21 10.11 7.66
CA THR A 300 22.72 11.40 7.19
C THR A 300 21.71 12.54 7.34
N PHE A 301 20.44 12.23 7.67
CA PHE A 301 19.40 13.26 7.79
C PHE A 301 19.61 14.17 9.01
N ASN A 302 20.18 13.67 10.09
CA ASN A 302 20.49 14.36 11.37
C ASN A 302 19.26 14.73 12.23
N GLY A 303 18.09 15.04 11.66
CA GLY A 303 16.86 15.42 12.36
C GLY A 303 15.96 14.24 12.77
N PRO A 304 14.81 14.51 13.42
CA PRO A 304 13.79 13.53 13.72
C PRO A 304 13.17 12.93 12.44
N ILE A 305 12.72 11.69 12.58
CA ILE A 305 12.08 10.92 11.52
C ILE A 305 10.72 10.46 12.01
N VAL A 306 9.66 10.72 11.26
CA VAL A 306 8.29 10.31 11.59
C VAL A 306 7.73 9.39 10.52
N PHE A 307 7.21 8.24 10.96
CA PHE A 307 6.53 7.28 10.09
C PHE A 307 5.02 7.39 10.26
N THR A 308 4.34 7.79 9.21
CA THR A 308 2.88 7.83 9.17
C THR A 308 2.32 6.43 8.96
N THR A 309 2.94 5.64 8.09
CA THR A 309 2.53 4.29 7.69
C THR A 309 3.76 3.44 7.37
N ASN A 310 3.56 2.25 6.77
CA ASN A 310 4.65 1.46 6.23
C ASN A 310 5.41 2.25 5.12
N CYS A 311 6.63 1.96 4.69
CA CYS A 311 7.38 0.75 5.05
C CYS A 311 8.48 1.11 6.07
N ILE A 312 8.52 0.42 7.20
CA ILE A 312 9.62 0.54 8.17
C ILE A 312 10.72 -0.48 7.83
N VAL A 313 11.97 -0.04 7.80
CA VAL A 313 13.14 -0.91 7.78
C VAL A 313 13.74 -0.94 9.19
N PRO A 314 13.74 -2.09 9.87
CA PRO A 314 14.35 -2.22 11.18
C PRO A 314 15.77 -1.67 11.21
N PRO A 315 16.12 -0.78 12.16
CA PRO A 315 17.44 -0.19 12.25
C PRO A 315 18.49 -1.25 12.64
N ALA A 316 19.74 -1.00 12.27
CA ALA A 316 20.85 -1.75 12.86
C ALA A 316 20.96 -1.41 14.36
N PRO A 317 21.49 -2.32 15.21
CA PRO A 317 21.63 -2.06 16.65
C PRO A 317 22.41 -0.78 16.99
N ASN A 318 23.36 -0.43 16.14
CA ASN A 318 24.23 0.77 16.26
C ASN A 318 23.77 1.93 15.36
N ALA A 319 22.55 1.92 14.84
CA ALA A 319 22.03 3.00 13.99
C ALA A 319 21.96 4.32 14.78
N VAL A 320 22.59 5.36 14.27
CA VAL A 320 22.70 6.69 14.90
C VAL A 320 21.37 7.44 14.99
N TYR A 321 20.38 7.03 14.19
CA TYR A 321 19.06 7.67 14.11
C TYR A 321 18.00 7.00 14.98
N LYS A 322 18.26 5.83 15.57
CA LYS A 322 17.22 4.99 16.23
C LYS A 322 16.45 5.69 17.36
N ASP A 323 17.08 6.65 18.04
CA ASP A 323 16.50 7.38 19.16
C ASP A 323 15.75 8.66 18.71
N ARG A 324 15.69 8.92 17.41
CA ARG A 324 15.04 10.08 16.78
C ARG A 324 13.85 9.69 15.90
N VAL A 325 13.35 8.45 16.02
CA VAL A 325 12.27 7.92 15.18
C VAL A 325 10.97 7.85 15.99
N PHE A 326 9.90 8.27 15.33
CA PHE A 326 8.54 8.24 15.84
C PHE A 326 7.64 7.46 14.88
N THR A 327 6.66 6.75 15.42
CA THR A 327 5.64 6.02 14.67
C THR A 327 4.25 6.60 14.93
N MET A 328 3.33 6.37 14.02
CA MET A 328 1.93 6.81 14.11
C MET A 328 1.00 5.73 13.57
N ASN A 329 -0.30 5.83 13.87
CA ASN A 329 -1.35 5.05 13.24
C ASN A 329 -1.17 3.53 13.44
N SER A 330 -1.29 2.77 12.37
CA SER A 330 -1.12 1.30 12.40
C SER A 330 0.34 0.85 12.46
N THR A 331 1.33 1.77 12.43
CA THR A 331 2.74 1.43 12.50
C THR A 331 3.24 1.24 13.94
N GLY A 332 4.33 0.51 14.10
CA GLY A 332 4.95 0.32 15.41
C GLY A 332 6.30 -0.36 15.31
N TYR A 333 7.20 0.03 16.20
CA TYR A 333 8.50 -0.61 16.36
C TYR A 333 8.91 -0.61 17.85
N PRO A 334 9.42 -1.71 18.40
CA PRO A 334 9.77 -1.78 19.81
C PRO A 334 10.76 -0.68 20.21
N GLY A 335 10.41 0.09 21.25
CA GLY A 335 11.23 1.16 21.80
C GLY A 335 11.13 2.50 21.06
N TRP A 336 10.43 2.60 19.94
CA TRP A 336 10.15 3.90 19.32
C TRP A 336 8.91 4.54 19.93
N LYS A 337 8.92 5.85 20.04
CA LYS A 337 7.76 6.60 20.51
C LYS A 337 6.65 6.55 19.47
N HIS A 338 5.44 6.35 19.95
CA HIS A 338 4.24 6.38 19.14
C HIS A 338 3.45 7.67 19.42
N ILE A 339 3.07 8.38 18.36
CA ILE A 339 2.24 9.60 18.44
C ILE A 339 0.80 9.19 18.17
N GLU A 340 0.00 9.20 19.23
CA GLU A 340 -1.44 8.94 19.14
C GLU A 340 -2.18 10.18 18.61
N ALA A 341 -3.30 9.97 17.93
CA ALA A 341 -4.19 11.06 17.57
C ALA A 341 -4.97 11.55 18.81
N GLY A 342 -5.18 12.84 18.91
CA GLY A 342 -6.09 13.43 19.88
C GLY A 342 -7.55 13.05 19.61
N THR A 343 -8.46 13.47 20.49
CA THR A 343 -9.91 13.22 20.34
C THR A 343 -10.52 13.93 19.12
N ASP A 344 -9.82 14.92 18.59
CA ASP A 344 -10.16 15.68 17.37
C ASP A 344 -9.57 15.04 16.09
N GLY A 345 -8.85 13.92 16.23
CA GLY A 345 -8.20 13.20 15.13
C GLY A 345 -6.83 13.75 14.72
N HIS A 346 -6.40 14.88 15.27
CA HIS A 346 -5.11 15.52 14.99
C HIS A 346 -3.98 15.00 15.89
N LYS A 347 -2.74 15.11 15.41
CA LYS A 347 -1.55 14.68 16.13
C LYS A 347 -0.76 15.86 16.67
N ASP A 348 -0.16 15.69 17.85
CA ASP A 348 0.72 16.69 18.46
C ASP A 348 2.19 16.38 18.11
N PHE A 349 2.82 17.25 17.33
CA PHE A 349 4.23 17.17 16.93
C PHE A 349 5.17 18.02 17.79
N SER A 350 4.69 18.59 18.91
CA SER A 350 5.48 19.50 19.75
C SER A 350 6.81 18.87 20.23
N GLU A 351 6.81 17.59 20.57
CA GLU A 351 8.03 16.86 20.97
C GLU A 351 9.00 16.69 19.77
N VAL A 352 8.48 16.34 18.59
CA VAL A 352 9.26 16.19 17.36
C VAL A 352 9.92 17.52 16.98
N ILE A 353 9.16 18.61 17.05
CA ILE A 353 9.64 19.97 16.77
C ILE A 353 10.71 20.39 17.77
N SER A 354 10.49 20.11 19.06
CA SER A 354 11.46 20.40 20.12
C SER A 354 12.77 19.65 19.91
N LEU A 355 12.69 18.37 19.52
CA LEU A 355 13.87 17.58 19.20
C LEU A 355 14.58 18.13 17.96
N ALA A 356 13.85 18.49 16.89
CA ALA A 356 14.43 19.01 15.68
C ALA A 356 15.26 20.28 15.91
N LYS A 357 14.84 21.17 16.82
CA LYS A 357 15.58 22.39 17.19
C LYS A 357 16.93 22.12 17.83
N THR A 358 17.18 20.91 18.32
CA THR A 358 18.46 20.49 18.91
C THR A 358 19.37 19.74 17.95
N CYS A 359 18.88 19.46 16.74
CA CYS A 359 19.60 18.70 15.74
C CYS A 359 20.34 19.60 14.75
N ASP A 360 21.37 19.04 14.12
CA ASP A 360 22.04 19.67 13.00
C ASP A 360 21.15 19.66 11.73
N THR A 361 21.52 20.49 10.75
CA THR A 361 20.90 20.45 9.42
C THR A 361 21.13 19.09 8.74
N PRO A 362 20.20 18.65 7.86
CA PRO A 362 20.43 17.45 7.07
C PRO A 362 21.70 17.55 6.22
N THR A 363 22.43 16.46 6.08
CA THR A 363 23.57 16.38 5.15
C THR A 363 23.06 16.24 3.73
N GLU A 364 23.51 17.11 2.82
CA GLU A 364 23.15 16.99 1.41
C GLU A 364 23.73 15.73 0.79
N ILE A 365 22.86 14.85 0.28
CA ILE A 365 23.24 13.58 -0.36
C ILE A 365 23.07 13.61 -1.87
N GLU A 366 22.26 14.53 -2.38
CA GLU A 366 22.02 14.74 -3.81
C GLU A 366 21.48 16.16 -4.03
N THR A 367 21.52 16.61 -5.29
CA THR A 367 21.03 17.94 -5.71
C THR A 367 20.22 17.83 -7.00
N GLY A 368 19.40 18.82 -7.27
CA GLY A 368 18.58 18.89 -8.47
C GLY A 368 17.08 18.79 -8.17
N HIS A 369 16.33 18.36 -9.16
CA HIS A 369 14.88 18.29 -9.09
C HIS A 369 14.36 17.01 -9.74
N ILE A 370 13.22 16.52 -9.26
CA ILE A 370 12.42 15.50 -9.93
C ILE A 370 11.06 16.10 -10.28
N VAL A 371 10.42 15.58 -11.33
CA VAL A 371 9.13 16.10 -11.81
C VAL A 371 8.06 15.05 -11.61
N GLY A 372 6.90 15.45 -11.07
CA GLY A 372 5.72 14.62 -10.90
C GLY A 372 4.44 15.45 -10.86
N GLY A 373 3.33 14.84 -10.45
CA GLY A 373 2.01 15.47 -10.39
C GLY A 373 1.14 15.25 -11.62
N PHE A 374 1.39 14.17 -12.37
CA PHE A 374 0.63 13.77 -13.55
C PHE A 374 -0.55 12.84 -13.20
N ALA A 375 -1.35 13.18 -12.17
CA ALA A 375 -2.60 12.48 -11.91
C ALA A 375 -3.62 12.72 -13.04
N HIS A 376 -4.73 11.96 -13.06
CA HIS A 376 -5.67 11.94 -14.18
C HIS A 376 -6.19 13.33 -14.58
N ASN A 377 -6.49 14.22 -13.63
CA ASN A 377 -6.96 15.57 -13.93
C ASN A 377 -5.91 16.38 -14.71
N GLN A 378 -4.62 16.29 -14.33
CA GLN A 378 -3.53 16.96 -15.02
C GLN A 378 -3.26 16.33 -16.40
N VAL A 379 -3.37 15.00 -16.54
CA VAL A 379 -3.24 14.30 -17.83
C VAL A 379 -4.37 14.70 -18.76
N PHE A 380 -5.60 14.87 -18.25
CA PHE A 380 -6.74 15.35 -19.05
C PHE A 380 -6.55 16.78 -19.53
N ALA A 381 -5.92 17.64 -18.74
CA ALA A 381 -5.55 18.99 -19.19
C ALA A 381 -4.53 18.97 -20.35
N LEU A 382 -3.77 17.89 -20.51
CA LEU A 382 -2.82 17.66 -21.60
C LEU A 382 -3.37 16.75 -22.71
N ALA A 383 -4.66 16.33 -22.62
CA ALA A 383 -5.24 15.28 -23.48
C ALA A 383 -5.08 15.58 -24.97
N ASP A 384 -5.36 16.80 -25.41
CA ASP A 384 -5.24 17.18 -26.83
C ASP A 384 -3.81 16.98 -27.35
N LYS A 385 -2.81 17.42 -26.60
CA LYS A 385 -1.40 17.25 -26.96
C LYS A 385 -0.99 15.78 -27.01
N ILE A 386 -1.45 14.98 -26.03
CA ILE A 386 -1.14 13.55 -25.96
C ILE A 386 -1.80 12.81 -27.14
N VAL A 387 -3.09 13.06 -27.40
CA VAL A 387 -3.84 12.44 -28.48
C VAL A 387 -3.26 12.80 -29.85
N GLU A 388 -2.88 14.08 -30.06
CA GLU A 388 -2.21 14.50 -31.29
C GLU A 388 -0.86 13.80 -31.46
N ALA A 389 -0.05 13.70 -30.41
CA ALA A 389 1.25 13.02 -30.46
C ALA A 389 1.08 11.53 -30.80
N VAL A 390 0.05 10.86 -30.23
CA VAL A 390 -0.29 9.47 -30.60
C VAL A 390 -0.73 9.36 -32.06
N LYS A 391 -1.61 10.25 -32.52
CA LYS A 391 -2.09 10.23 -33.92
C LYS A 391 -0.99 10.50 -34.94
N ARG A 392 0.02 11.31 -34.61
CA ARG A 392 1.18 11.55 -35.47
C ARG A 392 2.22 10.43 -35.40
N GLY A 393 2.10 9.52 -34.45
CA GLY A 393 3.10 8.49 -34.19
C GLY A 393 4.31 8.96 -33.38
N ASP A 394 4.29 10.18 -32.84
CA ASP A 394 5.33 10.70 -31.96
C ASP A 394 5.38 9.92 -30.64
N ILE A 395 4.20 9.48 -30.15
CA ILE A 395 4.04 8.52 -29.05
C ILE A 395 3.43 7.25 -29.63
N ARG A 396 4.20 6.20 -29.68
CA ARG A 396 3.78 4.90 -30.19
C ARG A 396 3.11 4.04 -29.12
N LYS A 397 3.61 4.12 -27.87
CA LYS A 397 3.14 3.26 -26.79
C LYS A 397 3.33 3.90 -25.41
N PHE A 398 2.48 3.51 -24.49
CA PHE A 398 2.62 3.78 -23.06
C PHE A 398 3.01 2.50 -22.33
N VAL A 399 3.82 2.61 -21.29
CA VAL A 399 4.13 1.49 -20.40
C VAL A 399 3.78 1.92 -18.98
N VAL A 400 2.83 1.23 -18.37
CA VAL A 400 2.54 1.39 -16.95
C VAL A 400 3.61 0.64 -16.17
N MET A 401 4.55 1.39 -15.59
CA MET A 401 5.61 0.91 -14.71
C MET A 401 5.32 1.48 -13.32
N GLY A 402 4.58 0.77 -12.50
CA GLY A 402 4.14 1.23 -11.19
C GLY A 402 4.35 0.19 -10.10
N GLY A 403 3.98 0.56 -8.89
CA GLY A 403 3.99 -0.32 -7.73
C GLY A 403 5.17 -0.08 -6.78
N CYS A 404 5.73 -1.14 -6.23
CA CYS A 404 6.71 -1.08 -5.15
C CYS A 404 8.16 -1.14 -5.64
N ASP A 405 9.08 -0.62 -4.83
CA ASP A 405 10.52 -0.91 -4.93
C ASP A 405 10.96 -1.91 -3.85
N GLY A 406 12.25 -2.27 -3.78
CA GLY A 406 12.81 -3.19 -2.80
C GLY A 406 14.31 -3.40 -2.95
N ARG A 407 14.86 -4.20 -2.03
CA ARG A 407 16.32 -4.38 -1.84
C ARG A 407 17.00 -5.26 -2.88
N MET A 408 16.26 -6.14 -3.54
CA MET A 408 16.86 -7.14 -4.41
C MET A 408 17.54 -6.53 -5.62
N LYS A 409 18.75 -6.96 -5.94
CA LYS A 409 19.52 -6.50 -7.12
C LYS A 409 18.78 -6.76 -8.45
N SER A 410 17.95 -7.80 -8.50
CA SER A 410 17.10 -8.10 -9.66
C SER A 410 16.16 -6.94 -10.05
N ARG A 411 15.87 -6.02 -9.11
CA ARG A 411 15.07 -4.81 -9.40
C ARG A 411 15.79 -3.78 -10.25
N ASN A 412 17.11 -3.93 -10.52
CA ASN A 412 17.79 -3.13 -11.54
C ASN A 412 17.20 -3.33 -12.94
N TYR A 413 16.51 -4.43 -13.17
CA TYR A 413 15.71 -4.67 -14.37
C TYR A 413 14.84 -3.45 -14.73
N TYR A 414 14.15 -2.82 -13.75
CA TYR A 414 13.26 -1.69 -14.03
C TYR A 414 14.03 -0.43 -14.47
N THR A 415 15.23 -0.21 -13.93
CA THR A 415 16.11 0.87 -14.38
C THR A 415 16.61 0.62 -15.80
N GLU A 416 17.10 -0.58 -16.07
CA GLU A 416 17.62 -0.99 -17.37
C GLU A 416 16.52 -1.00 -18.43
N PHE A 417 15.32 -1.49 -18.08
CA PHE A 417 14.15 -1.46 -18.97
C PHE A 417 13.79 -0.03 -19.36
N ALA A 418 13.72 0.89 -18.39
CA ALA A 418 13.42 2.31 -18.66
C ALA A 418 14.49 2.98 -19.54
N GLN A 419 15.78 2.68 -19.32
CA GLN A 419 16.89 3.23 -20.12
C GLN A 419 16.89 2.72 -21.56
N GLN A 420 16.43 1.49 -21.79
CA GLN A 420 16.41 0.86 -23.12
C GLN A 420 15.09 1.06 -23.88
N LEU A 421 14.09 1.68 -23.25
CA LEU A 421 12.83 2.01 -23.93
C LEU A 421 13.06 2.89 -25.16
N PRO A 422 12.44 2.58 -26.30
CA PRO A 422 12.45 3.46 -27.47
C PRO A 422 12.01 4.90 -27.14
N LYS A 423 12.51 5.86 -27.89
CA LYS A 423 12.28 7.29 -27.62
C LYS A 423 10.82 7.73 -27.78
N ASP A 424 10.03 6.95 -28.50
CA ASP A 424 8.59 7.13 -28.76
C ASP A 424 7.68 6.42 -27.74
N VAL A 425 8.24 6.00 -26.59
CA VAL A 425 7.51 5.33 -25.50
C VAL A 425 7.53 6.18 -24.24
N VAL A 426 6.35 6.32 -23.61
CA VAL A 426 6.14 7.07 -22.37
C VAL A 426 5.87 6.11 -21.21
N ILE A 427 6.53 6.35 -20.08
CA ILE A 427 6.33 5.64 -18.82
C ILE A 427 5.22 6.34 -18.03
N LEU A 428 4.19 5.57 -17.63
CA LEU A 428 3.18 5.98 -16.69
C LEU A 428 3.48 5.32 -15.34
N THR A 429 3.72 6.09 -14.28
CA THR A 429 4.16 5.54 -13.01
C THR A 429 3.37 6.05 -11.81
N SER A 430 3.37 5.24 -10.75
CA SER A 430 2.88 5.53 -9.42
C SER A 430 3.54 4.58 -8.42
N GLY A 431 3.65 4.99 -7.15
CA GLY A 431 4.30 4.17 -6.13
C GLY A 431 5.83 4.26 -6.13
N CYS A 432 6.46 3.52 -5.22
CA CYS A 432 7.93 3.54 -5.02
C CYS A 432 8.75 3.09 -6.25
N ALA A 433 8.17 2.32 -7.17
CA ALA A 433 8.87 1.86 -8.37
C ALA A 433 9.50 3.02 -9.17
N LYS A 434 8.87 4.21 -9.13
CA LYS A 434 9.37 5.44 -9.75
C LYS A 434 10.83 5.76 -9.44
N PHE A 435 11.30 5.47 -8.23
CA PHE A 435 12.67 5.76 -7.81
C PHE A 435 13.76 4.99 -8.60
N LYS A 436 13.36 4.01 -9.40
CA LYS A 436 14.25 3.29 -10.33
C LYS A 436 14.54 4.10 -11.59
N TYR A 437 13.71 5.10 -11.94
CA TYR A 437 13.83 5.81 -13.21
C TYR A 437 13.43 7.29 -13.19
N ASN A 438 12.83 7.83 -12.11
CA ASN A 438 12.39 9.24 -12.06
C ASN A 438 13.55 10.25 -12.02
N LYS A 439 14.77 9.81 -11.73
CA LYS A 439 16.00 10.61 -11.75
C LYS A 439 16.83 10.38 -13.04
N LEU A 440 16.37 9.51 -13.96
CA LEU A 440 17.02 9.31 -15.25
C LEU A 440 16.66 10.44 -16.21
N ASN A 441 17.64 10.89 -16.99
CA ASN A 441 17.36 11.84 -18.08
C ASN A 441 16.85 11.10 -19.32
N LEU A 442 15.57 10.79 -19.36
CA LEU A 442 14.94 10.11 -20.50
C LEU A 442 14.43 11.08 -21.57
N GLY A 443 14.44 12.40 -21.31
CA GLY A 443 13.98 13.45 -22.23
C GLY A 443 12.46 13.58 -22.27
N ASP A 444 11.99 14.23 -23.34
CA ASP A 444 10.58 14.50 -23.58
C ASP A 444 10.19 14.19 -25.05
N ILE A 445 8.88 14.17 -25.31
CA ILE A 445 8.30 14.09 -26.64
C ILE A 445 7.42 15.32 -26.82
N ASN A 446 7.89 16.31 -27.61
CA ASN A 446 7.18 17.57 -27.86
C ASN A 446 6.79 18.32 -26.56
N GLY A 447 7.67 18.30 -25.55
CA GLY A 447 7.45 18.91 -24.23
C GLY A 447 6.59 18.05 -23.28
N ILE A 448 6.29 16.82 -23.62
CA ILE A 448 5.67 15.84 -22.73
C ILE A 448 6.81 14.99 -22.13
N PRO A 449 7.08 15.03 -20.82
CA PRO A 449 8.10 14.18 -20.22
C PRO A 449 7.85 12.70 -20.51
N ARG A 450 8.91 11.93 -20.70
CA ARG A 450 8.79 10.49 -20.92
C ARG A 450 8.51 9.69 -19.64
N VAL A 451 8.51 10.32 -18.47
CA VAL A 451 8.07 9.73 -17.21
C VAL A 451 6.95 10.61 -16.64
N LEU A 452 5.75 10.08 -16.58
CA LEU A 452 4.59 10.73 -16.00
C LEU A 452 4.28 10.05 -14.66
N ASP A 453 4.57 10.75 -13.56
CA ASP A 453 4.35 10.26 -12.20
C ASP A 453 3.04 10.79 -11.66
N ALA A 454 2.05 9.90 -11.46
CA ALA A 454 0.74 10.24 -10.90
C ALA A 454 0.78 10.50 -9.39
N GLY A 455 1.70 9.85 -8.67
CA GLY A 455 1.75 9.98 -7.22
C GLY A 455 2.05 8.69 -6.46
N GLN A 456 1.34 8.45 -5.36
CA GLN A 456 1.48 7.27 -4.51
C GLN A 456 0.96 6.00 -5.20
N CYS A 457 1.10 4.85 -4.54
CA CYS A 457 0.62 3.57 -5.10
C CYS A 457 -0.91 3.55 -5.36
N ASN A 458 -1.72 4.21 -4.52
CA ASN A 458 -3.16 4.40 -4.75
C ASN A 458 -3.46 5.24 -5.99
N ASP A 459 -2.55 6.13 -6.40
CA ASP A 459 -2.72 6.96 -7.61
C ASP A 459 -2.55 6.15 -8.90
N SER A 460 -2.31 4.82 -8.81
CA SER A 460 -2.56 3.87 -9.90
C SER A 460 -3.99 3.96 -10.43
N TYR A 461 -4.94 4.42 -9.61
CA TYR A 461 -6.29 4.78 -10.03
C TYR A 461 -6.31 5.78 -11.20
N SER A 462 -5.42 6.77 -11.19
CA SER A 462 -5.30 7.74 -12.29
C SER A 462 -5.03 7.05 -13.63
N TRP A 463 -4.21 6.01 -13.66
CA TRP A 463 -3.92 5.30 -14.91
C TRP A 463 -5.08 4.44 -15.39
N ALA A 464 -5.89 3.89 -14.50
CA ALA A 464 -7.13 3.22 -14.87
C ALA A 464 -8.13 4.22 -15.48
N VAL A 465 -8.32 5.38 -14.85
CA VAL A 465 -9.20 6.45 -15.35
C VAL A 465 -8.72 7.00 -16.69
N VAL A 466 -7.42 7.21 -16.85
CA VAL A 466 -6.82 7.66 -18.12
C VAL A 466 -7.01 6.61 -19.22
N ALA A 467 -6.78 5.33 -18.94
CA ALA A 467 -6.99 4.25 -19.91
C ALA A 467 -8.45 4.14 -20.36
N LEU A 468 -9.40 4.23 -19.43
CA LEU A 468 -10.82 4.25 -19.76
C LEU A 468 -11.19 5.46 -20.64
N LYS A 469 -10.62 6.64 -20.35
CA LYS A 469 -10.85 7.83 -21.17
C LYS A 469 -10.22 7.72 -22.57
N LEU A 470 -9.02 7.16 -22.68
CA LEU A 470 -8.39 6.88 -23.97
C LEU A 470 -9.19 5.86 -24.79
N LYS A 471 -9.74 4.83 -24.13
CA LYS A 471 -10.65 3.86 -24.77
C LYS A 471 -11.84 4.58 -25.42
N GLU A 472 -12.48 5.52 -24.70
CA GLU A 472 -13.59 6.34 -25.21
C GLU A 472 -13.14 7.20 -26.41
N ILE A 473 -12.03 7.94 -26.28
CA ILE A 473 -11.52 8.86 -27.32
C ILE A 473 -11.13 8.14 -28.60
N PHE A 474 -10.52 6.97 -28.50
CA PHE A 474 -10.10 6.18 -29.66
C PHE A 474 -11.20 5.26 -30.20
N GLY A 475 -12.34 5.15 -29.51
CA GLY A 475 -13.44 4.25 -29.89
C GLY A 475 -13.04 2.77 -29.82
N ALA A 476 -12.10 2.42 -28.93
CA ALA A 476 -11.64 1.06 -28.77
C ALA A 476 -12.73 0.17 -28.13
N ALA A 477 -12.90 -1.04 -28.64
CA ALA A 477 -13.90 -1.97 -28.10
C ALA A 477 -13.48 -2.53 -26.74
N ASP A 478 -12.20 -2.81 -26.58
CA ASP A 478 -11.60 -3.34 -25.35
C ASP A 478 -10.48 -2.41 -24.84
N ILE A 479 -10.26 -2.36 -23.52
CA ILE A 479 -9.14 -1.63 -22.91
C ILE A 479 -7.78 -2.20 -23.37
N ASN A 480 -7.75 -3.48 -23.69
CA ASN A 480 -6.56 -4.19 -24.17
C ASN A 480 -6.18 -3.87 -25.63
N ASP A 481 -7.05 -3.17 -26.38
CA ASP A 481 -6.75 -2.67 -27.73
C ASP A 481 -5.94 -1.36 -27.70
N LEU A 482 -5.79 -0.74 -26.53
CA LEU A 482 -5.01 0.48 -26.37
C LEU A 482 -3.51 0.21 -26.47
N PRO A 483 -2.72 1.17 -26.94
CA PRO A 483 -1.26 1.05 -26.99
C PRO A 483 -0.63 1.17 -25.59
N ILE A 484 -1.09 0.37 -24.63
CA ILE A 484 -0.63 0.36 -23.23
C ILE A 484 -0.09 -1.03 -22.88
N ALA A 485 1.11 -1.09 -22.33
CA ALA A 485 1.68 -2.29 -21.75
C ALA A 485 1.79 -2.14 -20.23
N PHE A 486 1.81 -3.25 -19.50
CA PHE A 486 1.86 -3.26 -18.03
C PHE A 486 3.08 -4.06 -17.54
N ASN A 487 4.00 -3.36 -16.87
CA ASN A 487 5.21 -3.91 -16.27
C ASN A 487 5.26 -3.52 -14.78
N ILE A 488 4.59 -4.30 -13.95
CA ILE A 488 4.29 -3.94 -12.56
C ILE A 488 5.33 -4.51 -11.61
N ALA A 489 5.92 -3.65 -10.78
CA ALA A 489 6.80 -4.02 -9.69
C ALA A 489 5.97 -4.23 -8.42
N TRP A 490 5.97 -5.44 -7.83
CA TRP A 490 5.27 -5.67 -6.59
C TRP A 490 6.22 -5.98 -5.43
N TYR A 491 5.79 -5.67 -4.21
CA TYR A 491 6.48 -6.01 -2.98
C TYR A 491 5.51 -6.39 -1.86
N GLU A 492 4.45 -5.61 -1.65
CA GLU A 492 3.53 -5.77 -0.54
C GLU A 492 2.05 -5.63 -0.97
N GLN A 493 1.14 -5.63 0.00
CA GLN A 493 -0.28 -5.87 -0.18
C GLN A 493 -1.00 -4.77 -0.97
N LYS A 494 -0.51 -3.52 -0.94
CA LYS A 494 -1.09 -2.46 -1.78
C LYS A 494 -0.86 -2.72 -3.26
N ALA A 495 0.28 -3.33 -3.64
CA ALA A 495 0.46 -3.77 -5.03
C ALA A 495 -0.45 -4.96 -5.39
N VAL A 496 -0.75 -5.84 -4.42
CA VAL A 496 -1.70 -6.96 -4.67
C VAL A 496 -3.09 -6.41 -4.97
N ILE A 497 -3.61 -5.46 -4.19
CA ILE A 497 -4.94 -4.90 -4.47
C ILE A 497 -4.99 -4.13 -5.78
N VAL A 498 -3.93 -3.41 -6.16
CA VAL A 498 -3.83 -2.75 -7.48
C VAL A 498 -3.87 -3.77 -8.60
N LEU A 499 -3.16 -4.89 -8.49
CA LEU A 499 -3.22 -5.98 -9.46
C LEU A 499 -4.64 -6.56 -9.56
N LEU A 500 -5.27 -6.90 -8.43
CA LEU A 500 -6.64 -7.43 -8.43
C LEU A 500 -7.64 -6.43 -9.04
N ALA A 501 -7.46 -5.14 -8.79
CA ALA A 501 -8.27 -4.08 -9.40
C ALA A 501 -8.11 -4.06 -10.93
N LEU A 502 -6.89 -4.14 -11.46
CA LEU A 502 -6.65 -4.21 -12.91
C LEU A 502 -7.30 -5.45 -13.53
N LEU A 503 -7.19 -6.62 -12.88
CA LEU A 503 -7.85 -7.85 -13.34
C LEU A 503 -9.37 -7.71 -13.33
N SER A 504 -9.96 -7.06 -12.31
CA SER A 504 -11.41 -6.82 -12.23
C SER A 504 -11.92 -5.87 -13.33
N LEU A 505 -11.06 -4.98 -13.83
CA LEU A 505 -11.35 -4.09 -14.98
C LEU A 505 -11.14 -4.79 -16.34
N GLY A 506 -10.76 -6.07 -16.35
CA GLY A 506 -10.52 -6.85 -17.55
C GLY A 506 -9.17 -6.58 -18.23
N VAL A 507 -8.23 -5.94 -17.54
CA VAL A 507 -6.88 -5.72 -18.07
C VAL A 507 -6.14 -7.05 -18.18
N LYS A 508 -5.47 -7.27 -19.32
CA LYS A 508 -4.75 -8.50 -19.65
C LYS A 508 -3.27 -8.22 -19.95
N ASN A 509 -2.49 -9.30 -20.08
CA ASN A 509 -1.09 -9.26 -20.45
C ASN A 509 -0.24 -8.41 -19.50
N ILE A 510 -0.50 -8.53 -18.19
CA ILE A 510 0.25 -7.83 -17.14
C ILE A 510 1.50 -8.64 -16.83
N HIS A 511 2.68 -8.01 -16.90
CA HIS A 511 3.93 -8.59 -16.42
C HIS A 511 4.21 -8.09 -15.00
N ILE A 512 4.48 -9.02 -14.08
CA ILE A 512 4.78 -8.71 -12.69
C ILE A 512 6.17 -9.17 -12.29
N GLY A 513 6.85 -8.42 -11.49
CA GLY A 513 8.22 -8.74 -11.05
C GLY A 513 8.61 -8.13 -9.71
N PRO A 514 9.83 -8.47 -9.25
CA PRO A 514 10.85 -9.30 -9.92
C PRO A 514 10.64 -10.81 -9.81
N THR A 515 9.64 -11.26 -9.05
CA THR A 515 9.27 -12.69 -8.92
C THR A 515 7.75 -12.82 -8.93
N LEU A 516 7.25 -13.99 -9.27
CA LEU A 516 5.85 -14.32 -9.03
C LEU A 516 5.58 -14.45 -7.52
N PRO A 517 4.32 -14.20 -7.06
CA PRO A 517 3.99 -14.29 -5.64
C PRO A 517 4.03 -15.73 -5.11
N ALA A 518 4.70 -15.95 -3.97
CA ALA A 518 4.82 -17.26 -3.33
C ALA A 518 3.48 -17.83 -2.81
N PHE A 519 2.49 -16.97 -2.59
CA PHE A 519 1.16 -17.35 -2.12
C PHE A 519 0.21 -17.81 -3.22
N VAL A 520 0.63 -17.75 -4.49
CA VAL A 520 -0.17 -18.21 -5.62
C VAL A 520 0.21 -19.65 -5.94
N SER A 521 -0.75 -20.58 -5.81
CA SER A 521 -0.53 -21.98 -6.15
C SER A 521 -0.37 -22.18 -7.66
N PRO A 522 0.24 -23.29 -8.11
CA PRO A 522 0.36 -23.57 -9.55
C PRO A 522 -0.98 -23.61 -10.30
N ALA A 523 -2.05 -24.12 -9.69
CA ALA A 523 -3.36 -24.17 -10.33
C ALA A 523 -3.99 -22.78 -10.44
N VAL A 524 -3.92 -21.96 -9.37
CA VAL A 524 -4.39 -20.58 -9.41
C VAL A 524 -3.56 -19.74 -10.39
N LEU A 525 -2.22 -19.91 -10.42
CA LEU A 525 -1.37 -19.25 -11.40
C LEU A 525 -1.77 -19.62 -12.84
N LYS A 526 -2.06 -20.89 -13.10
CA LYS A 526 -2.52 -21.33 -14.42
C LYS A 526 -3.79 -20.58 -14.84
N VAL A 527 -4.77 -20.44 -13.96
CA VAL A 527 -5.99 -19.66 -14.24
C VAL A 527 -5.66 -18.21 -14.56
N LEU A 528 -4.76 -17.57 -13.79
CA LEU A 528 -4.35 -16.18 -14.03
C LEU A 528 -3.64 -16.01 -15.37
N VAL A 529 -2.81 -16.96 -15.76
CA VAL A 529 -2.12 -16.96 -17.07
C VAL A 529 -3.12 -17.18 -18.21
N GLU A 530 -3.99 -18.20 -18.12
CA GLU A 530 -4.89 -18.57 -19.20
C GLU A 530 -6.02 -17.55 -19.43
N GLN A 531 -6.56 -16.96 -18.35
CA GLN A 531 -7.68 -16.03 -18.46
C GLN A 531 -7.24 -14.57 -18.65
N PHE A 532 -6.11 -14.17 -18.03
CA PHE A 532 -5.67 -12.78 -18.00
C PHE A 532 -4.33 -12.53 -18.68
N GLY A 533 -3.62 -13.56 -19.13
CA GLY A 533 -2.27 -13.41 -19.71
C GLY A 533 -1.26 -12.90 -18.69
N LEU A 534 -1.47 -13.16 -17.37
CA LEU A 534 -0.52 -12.73 -16.35
C LEU A 534 0.82 -13.44 -16.54
N GLY A 535 1.91 -12.69 -16.60
CA GLY A 535 3.27 -13.23 -16.75
C GLY A 535 4.26 -12.67 -15.72
N GLY A 536 5.37 -13.37 -15.54
CA GLY A 536 6.55 -12.83 -14.85
C GLY A 536 7.41 -12.03 -15.83
N ILE A 537 8.24 -11.12 -15.30
CA ILE A 537 9.31 -10.51 -16.10
C ILE A 537 10.38 -11.55 -16.42
N THR A 538 11.07 -11.35 -17.54
CA THR A 538 12.17 -12.21 -18.02
C THR A 538 13.47 -11.38 -18.15
N THR A 539 14.07 -11.32 -19.32
CA THR A 539 15.16 -10.38 -19.60
C THR A 539 14.61 -9.07 -20.14
N VAL A 540 15.36 -7.97 -19.96
CA VAL A 540 14.96 -6.66 -20.50
C VAL A 540 14.74 -6.72 -22.02
N GLU A 541 15.61 -7.42 -22.74
CA GLU A 541 15.53 -7.56 -24.20
C GLU A 541 14.26 -8.30 -24.65
N GLU A 542 13.95 -9.43 -24.01
CA GLU A 542 12.76 -10.23 -24.33
C GLU A 542 11.47 -9.48 -23.99
N ASP A 543 11.45 -8.83 -22.82
CA ASP A 543 10.29 -8.09 -22.36
C ASP A 543 10.05 -6.81 -23.19
N LEU A 544 11.11 -6.11 -23.62
CA LEU A 544 10.97 -4.99 -24.58
C LEU A 544 10.37 -5.48 -25.89
N LYS A 545 10.84 -6.62 -26.42
CA LYS A 545 10.27 -7.19 -27.63
C LYS A 545 8.82 -7.62 -27.48
N THR A 546 8.45 -8.18 -26.35
CA THR A 546 7.11 -8.69 -26.07
C THR A 546 6.12 -7.55 -25.79
N MET A 547 6.52 -6.58 -24.95
CA MET A 547 5.63 -5.53 -24.48
C MET A 547 5.58 -4.33 -25.44
N ILE A 548 6.69 -4.03 -26.14
CA ILE A 548 6.81 -2.83 -26.96
C ILE A 548 6.69 -3.15 -28.44
N GLY A 549 7.24 -4.28 -28.89
CA GLY A 549 7.26 -4.70 -30.29
C GLY A 549 8.49 -4.25 -31.03
#